data_9ab79d05532cc214601eba6702b277a6
#
_entry.id   9ab79d05532cc214601eba6702b277a6
#
_cell.length_a   1.000
_cell.length_b   1.000
_cell.length_c   1.000
_cell.angle_alpha   90.00
_cell.angle_beta   90.00
_cell.angle_gamma   90.00
#
_symmetry.space_group_name_H-M   'P 1'
#
loop_
_entity.id
_entity.type
_entity.pdbx_description
1 polymer ?
#
loop_
_entity_poly.entity_id
_entity_poly.type
_entity_poly.pdbx_seq_one_letter_code
_entity_poly.pdbx_strand_id
1 'polypeptide(L)'
;MENNLTSSLKGFNALVCGSTSGIGQATAIEFSNLGANVTLFARNEKKLKSTMVQLKNGGNQSHQYLVGDFNDSGSIKTTITNHVQNGNQYHILINNSGGPKGGPITQADADEFVNGFNRHLICNHIL
;
A
#
# COMPACT_ATOMS: atom_id res chain seq x y z
N MET A 1 19.59 -24.28 -19.17
CA MET A 1 18.47 -23.43 -19.59
C MET A 1 17.99 -22.63 -18.41
N GLU A 2 18.40 -21.40 -18.34
CA GLU A 2 17.79 -20.48 -17.38
C GLU A 2 16.42 -20.12 -17.91
N ASN A 3 15.37 -20.64 -17.28
CA ASN A 3 14.02 -20.15 -17.47
C ASN A 3 13.94 -18.75 -16.84
N ASN A 4 14.40 -17.74 -17.57
CA ASN A 4 14.16 -16.35 -17.24
C ASN A 4 12.69 -16.01 -17.50
N LEU A 5 11.80 -16.54 -16.66
CA LEU A 5 10.46 -16.00 -16.50
C LEU A 5 10.59 -14.68 -15.71
N THR A 6 11.26 -13.70 -16.32
CA THR A 6 11.22 -12.33 -15.81
C THR A 6 9.87 -11.75 -16.19
N SER A 7 8.90 -11.91 -15.31
CA SER A 7 7.63 -11.17 -15.43
C SER A 7 7.96 -9.68 -15.42
N SER A 8 7.54 -8.95 -16.46
CA SER A 8 7.69 -7.51 -16.54
C SER A 8 6.39 -6.85 -16.15
N LEU A 9 6.46 -5.83 -15.29
CA LEU A 9 5.33 -4.99 -14.90
C LEU A 9 5.41 -3.59 -15.54
N LYS A 10 6.16 -3.44 -16.62
CA LYS A 10 6.25 -2.17 -17.34
C LYS A 10 4.88 -1.69 -17.79
N GLY A 11 4.56 -0.43 -17.45
CA GLY A 11 3.28 0.17 -17.79
C GLY A 11 2.14 -0.16 -16.82
N PHE A 12 2.35 -1.08 -15.86
CA PHE A 12 1.37 -1.34 -14.83
C PHE A 12 1.50 -0.32 -13.69
N ASN A 13 0.36 0.10 -13.17
CA ASN A 13 0.26 0.95 -11.98
C ASN A 13 -0.17 0.10 -10.80
N ALA A 14 0.59 0.12 -9.72
CA ALA A 14 0.35 -0.63 -8.51
C ALA A 14 0.14 0.30 -7.32
N LEU A 15 -0.94 0.08 -6.57
CA LEU A 15 -1.18 0.70 -5.28
C LEU A 15 -0.81 -0.30 -4.18
N VAL A 16 0.18 0.04 -3.36
CA VAL A 16 0.69 -0.84 -2.29
C VAL A 16 0.40 -0.20 -0.94
N CYS A 17 -0.50 -0.81 -0.19
CA CYS A 17 -0.85 -0.38 1.16
C CYS A 17 0.12 -0.94 2.20
N GLY A 18 0.29 -0.26 3.34
CA GLY A 18 1.23 -0.66 4.37
C GLY A 18 2.67 -0.75 3.86
N SER A 19 3.05 0.16 2.99
CA SER A 19 4.24 0.08 2.14
C SER A 19 5.52 0.63 2.76
N THR A 20 5.52 0.98 4.05
CA THR A 20 6.69 1.60 4.71
C THR A 20 7.54 0.64 5.53
N SER A 21 7.15 -0.62 5.61
CA SER A 21 7.88 -1.66 6.34
C SER A 21 7.43 -3.06 5.91
N GLY A 22 8.23 -4.06 6.26
CA GLY A 22 7.87 -5.47 6.13
C GLY A 22 7.48 -5.89 4.71
N ILE A 23 6.41 -6.67 4.62
CA ILE A 23 5.93 -7.26 3.36
C ILE A 23 5.53 -6.19 2.34
N GLY A 24 4.81 -5.15 2.77
CA GLY A 24 4.37 -4.07 1.89
C GLY A 24 5.54 -3.31 1.26
N GLN A 25 6.56 -2.97 2.05
CA GLN A 25 7.76 -2.30 1.55
C GLN A 25 8.53 -3.19 0.56
N ALA A 26 8.76 -4.45 0.90
CA ALA A 26 9.43 -5.40 0.03
C ALA A 26 8.68 -5.59 -1.30
N THR A 27 7.36 -5.68 -1.25
CA THR A 27 6.50 -5.78 -2.44
C THR A 27 6.63 -4.55 -3.33
N ALA A 28 6.59 -3.35 -2.74
CA ALA A 28 6.71 -2.10 -3.48
C ALA A 28 8.07 -1.98 -4.19
N ILE A 29 9.14 -2.33 -3.49
CA ILE A 29 10.50 -2.33 -4.06
C ILE A 29 10.58 -3.32 -5.23
N GLU A 30 10.09 -4.55 -5.05
CA GLU A 30 10.14 -5.57 -6.11
C GLU A 30 9.29 -5.17 -7.32
N PHE A 31 8.11 -4.61 -7.13
CA PHE A 31 7.30 -4.09 -8.24
C PHE A 31 8.02 -2.99 -9.01
N SER A 32 8.74 -2.11 -8.32
CA SER A 32 9.56 -1.09 -8.98
C SER A 32 10.71 -1.71 -9.78
N ASN A 33 11.34 -2.78 -9.27
CA ASN A 33 12.39 -3.53 -9.97
C ASN A 33 11.87 -4.20 -11.24
N LEU A 34 10.61 -4.65 -11.22
CA LEU A 34 9.93 -5.24 -12.38
C LEU A 34 9.39 -4.20 -13.37
N GLY A 35 9.54 -2.91 -13.09
CA GLY A 35 9.19 -1.83 -14.01
C GLY A 35 7.82 -1.19 -13.78
N ALA A 36 7.09 -1.55 -12.73
CA ALA A 36 5.81 -0.93 -12.40
C ALA A 36 5.97 0.53 -11.94
N ASN A 37 4.92 1.32 -12.17
CA ASN A 37 4.70 2.57 -11.46
C ASN A 37 4.08 2.24 -10.11
N VAL A 38 4.69 2.67 -9.02
CA VAL A 38 4.27 2.31 -7.67
C VAL A 38 3.73 3.53 -6.93
N THR A 39 2.55 3.40 -6.39
CA THR A 39 2.00 4.33 -5.41
C THR A 39 2.05 3.69 -4.03
N LEU A 40 2.80 4.29 -3.13
CA LEU A 40 2.88 3.87 -1.74
C LEU A 40 1.70 4.46 -0.95
N PHE A 41 1.10 3.68 -0.06
CA PHE A 41 0.02 4.16 0.77
C PHE A 41 0.23 3.73 2.22
N ALA A 42 0.43 4.70 3.12
CA ALA A 42 0.64 4.48 4.56
C ALA A 42 0.39 5.76 5.35
N ARG A 43 0.42 5.67 6.68
CA ARG A 43 0.10 6.81 7.57
C ARG A 43 1.28 7.75 7.86
N ASN A 44 2.50 7.28 7.76
CA ASN A 44 3.69 8.04 8.13
C ASN A 44 4.41 8.58 6.90
N GLU A 45 4.22 9.86 6.63
CA GLU A 45 4.79 10.53 5.45
C GLU A 45 6.31 10.48 5.40
N LYS A 46 6.99 10.63 6.54
CA LYS A 46 8.46 10.56 6.60
C LYS A 46 8.97 9.18 6.16
N LYS A 47 8.32 8.12 6.61
CA LYS A 47 8.65 6.75 6.20
C LYS A 47 8.29 6.50 4.73
N LEU A 48 7.19 7.07 4.23
CA LEU A 48 6.84 7.00 2.81
C LEU A 48 7.93 7.63 1.94
N LYS A 49 8.40 8.81 2.29
CA LYS A 49 9.51 9.48 1.59
C LYS A 49 10.80 8.65 1.63
N SER A 50 11.09 8.03 2.76
CA SER A 50 12.24 7.12 2.90
C SER A 50 12.13 5.87 2.03
N THR A 51 10.94 5.31 1.88
CA THR A 51 10.70 4.17 0.99
C THR A 51 10.74 4.58 -0.49
N MET A 52 10.22 5.77 -0.82
CA MET A 52 10.26 6.30 -2.20
C MET A 52 11.66 6.32 -2.80
N VAL A 53 12.67 6.70 -2.02
CA VAL A 53 14.06 6.75 -2.51
C VAL A 53 14.67 5.38 -2.75
N GLN A 54 14.05 4.30 -2.24
CA GLN A 54 14.48 2.91 -2.45
C GLN A 54 13.87 2.29 -3.71
N LEU A 55 12.83 2.92 -4.28
CA LEU A 55 12.19 2.41 -5.49
C LEU A 55 13.10 2.63 -6.69
N LYS A 56 13.22 1.60 -7.51
CA LYS A 56 13.94 1.71 -8.78
C LYS A 56 13.20 2.66 -9.72
N ASN A 57 13.91 3.65 -10.25
CA ASN A 57 13.40 4.51 -11.30
C ASN A 57 14.17 4.24 -12.60
N GLY A 58 13.55 3.52 -13.52
CA GLY A 58 14.10 3.14 -14.82
C GLY A 58 13.92 4.19 -15.92
N GLY A 59 13.70 5.46 -15.57
CA GLY A 59 13.57 6.58 -16.51
C GLY A 59 12.14 6.86 -16.97
N ASN A 60 11.33 5.85 -17.19
CA ASN A 60 9.92 5.98 -17.60
C ASN A 60 8.93 5.64 -16.48
N GLN A 61 9.43 5.33 -15.30
CA GLN A 61 8.58 5.02 -14.15
C GLN A 61 8.18 6.31 -13.42
N SER A 62 6.95 6.34 -12.95
CA SER A 62 6.42 7.42 -12.12
C SER A 62 5.94 6.84 -10.79
N HIS A 63 6.62 7.18 -9.71
CA HIS A 63 6.23 6.76 -8.36
C HIS A 63 5.62 7.91 -7.60
N GLN A 64 4.68 7.60 -6.72
CA GLN A 64 4.03 8.59 -5.86
C GLN A 64 3.67 7.95 -4.51
N TYR A 65 3.19 8.74 -3.57
CA TYR A 65 2.67 8.24 -2.32
C TYR A 65 1.41 8.96 -1.88
N LEU A 66 0.60 8.25 -1.12
CA LEU A 66 -0.59 8.76 -0.43
C LEU A 66 -0.42 8.57 1.07
N VAL A 67 -0.89 9.56 1.83
CA VAL A 67 -0.91 9.50 3.29
C VAL A 67 -2.33 9.21 3.76
N GLY A 68 -2.48 8.20 4.59
CA GLY A 68 -3.77 7.87 5.19
C GLY A 68 -3.64 6.88 6.33
N ASP A 69 -4.52 6.98 7.31
CA ASP A 69 -4.59 6.08 8.46
C ASP A 69 -5.74 5.08 8.27
N PHE A 70 -5.42 3.80 8.23
CA PHE A 70 -6.40 2.71 8.07
C PHE A 70 -7.29 2.53 9.31
N ASN A 71 -7.04 3.23 10.42
CA ASN A 71 -7.99 3.37 11.51
C ASN A 71 -9.13 4.37 11.22
N ASP A 72 -8.95 5.22 10.22
CA ASP A 72 -9.91 6.22 9.77
C ASP A 72 -10.38 5.91 8.35
N SER A 73 -11.37 5.05 8.23
CA SER A 73 -11.91 4.60 6.94
C SER A 73 -12.53 5.75 6.12
N GLY A 74 -13.10 6.76 6.78
CA GLY A 74 -13.63 7.95 6.12
C GLY A 74 -12.54 8.75 5.44
N SER A 75 -11.41 8.95 6.09
CA SER A 75 -10.23 9.61 5.53
C SER A 75 -9.66 8.82 4.35
N ILE A 76 -9.55 7.49 4.47
CA ILE A 76 -9.12 6.62 3.37
C ILE A 76 -10.02 6.78 2.15
N LYS A 77 -11.34 6.74 2.35
CA LYS A 77 -12.31 6.92 1.28
C LYS A 77 -12.13 8.26 0.56
N THR A 78 -12.00 9.34 1.32
CA THR A 78 -11.80 10.68 0.75
C THR A 78 -10.48 10.76 -0.04
N THR A 79 -9.41 10.27 0.53
CA THR A 79 -8.07 10.28 -0.10
C THR A 79 -8.07 9.51 -1.42
N ILE A 80 -8.57 8.28 -1.42
CA ILE A 80 -8.55 7.46 -2.65
C ILE A 80 -9.53 7.96 -3.70
N THR A 81 -10.70 8.45 -3.29
CA THR A 81 -11.70 9.01 -4.21
C THR A 81 -11.11 10.22 -4.95
N ASN A 82 -10.51 11.17 -4.22
CA ASN A 82 -9.88 12.34 -4.82
C ASN A 82 -8.74 11.95 -5.76
N HIS A 83 -7.94 10.97 -5.35
CA HIS A 83 -6.80 10.50 -6.13
C HIS A 83 -7.24 9.86 -7.47
N VAL A 84 -8.27 9.04 -7.46
CA VAL A 84 -8.84 8.43 -8.68
C VAL A 84 -9.53 9.47 -9.55
N GLN A 85 -10.26 10.41 -8.96
CA GLN A 85 -10.91 11.51 -9.71
C GLN A 85 -9.89 12.42 -10.42
N ASN A 86 -8.67 12.50 -9.92
CA ASN A 86 -7.57 13.21 -10.57
C ASN A 86 -6.92 12.42 -11.72
N GLY A 87 -7.53 11.31 -12.15
CA GLY A 87 -7.10 10.54 -13.32
C GLY A 87 -6.14 9.39 -13.03
N ASN A 88 -5.87 9.09 -11.76
CA ASN A 88 -5.01 7.95 -11.40
C ASN A 88 -5.78 6.64 -11.55
N GLN A 89 -5.18 5.67 -12.21
CA GLN A 89 -5.76 4.35 -12.45
C GLN A 89 -4.77 3.26 -12.04
N TYR A 90 -5.29 2.16 -11.53
CA TYR A 90 -4.50 1.04 -11.02
C TYR A 90 -4.85 -0.27 -11.69
N HIS A 91 -3.84 -1.11 -11.91
CA HIS A 91 -3.96 -2.47 -12.41
C HIS A 91 -3.78 -3.48 -11.29
N ILE A 92 -3.03 -3.10 -10.24
CA ILE A 92 -2.67 -3.96 -9.12
C ILE A 92 -2.97 -3.22 -7.82
N LEU A 93 -3.68 -3.88 -6.91
CA LEU A 93 -3.92 -3.44 -5.55
C LEU A 93 -3.36 -4.46 -4.57
N ILE A 94 -2.46 -4.02 -3.70
CA ILE A 94 -1.97 -4.83 -2.58
C ILE A 94 -2.61 -4.33 -1.29
N ASN A 95 -3.61 -5.08 -0.84
CA ASN A 95 -4.25 -4.88 0.46
C ASN A 95 -3.32 -5.42 1.55
N ASN A 96 -2.70 -4.51 2.29
CA ASN A 96 -1.80 -4.81 3.38
C ASN A 96 -1.84 -3.68 4.41
N SER A 97 -2.07 -4.00 5.66
CA SER A 97 -2.06 -3.04 6.75
C SER A 97 -1.47 -3.67 8.00
N GLY A 98 -1.11 -2.83 8.99
CA GLY A 98 -0.63 -3.32 10.27
C GLY A 98 -1.68 -4.18 10.97
N GLY A 99 -1.26 -5.30 11.54
CA GLY A 99 -2.11 -6.17 12.35
C GLY A 99 -2.61 -5.50 13.63
N PRO A 100 -3.62 -6.09 14.28
CA PRO A 100 -4.04 -5.69 15.62
C PRO A 100 -2.91 -5.95 16.62
N LYS A 101 -3.02 -5.33 17.81
CA LYS A 101 -2.11 -5.62 18.91
C LYS A 101 -2.23 -7.10 19.29
N GLY A 102 -1.09 -7.77 19.38
CA GLY A 102 -1.05 -9.18 19.83
C GLY A 102 -1.35 -9.30 21.32
N GLY A 103 -2.00 -10.39 21.71
CA GLY A 103 -2.29 -10.70 23.11
C GLY A 103 -3.44 -11.70 23.27
N PRO A 104 -3.71 -12.16 24.52
CA PRO A 104 -4.86 -13.01 24.80
C PRO A 104 -6.18 -12.29 24.50
N ILE A 105 -7.12 -12.97 23.86
CA ILE A 105 -8.42 -12.41 23.51
C ILE A 105 -9.20 -11.90 24.73
N THR A 106 -9.00 -12.52 25.89
CA THR A 106 -9.62 -12.13 27.16
C THR A 106 -9.17 -10.77 27.69
N GLN A 107 -8.08 -10.23 27.14
CA GLN A 107 -7.51 -8.92 27.50
C GLN A 107 -7.70 -7.87 26.40
N ALA A 108 -8.33 -8.24 25.30
CA ALA A 108 -8.57 -7.33 24.19
C ALA A 108 -9.76 -6.42 24.47
N ASP A 109 -9.60 -5.13 24.23
CA ASP A 109 -10.69 -4.17 24.29
C ASP A 109 -11.58 -4.25 23.04
N ALA A 110 -12.85 -3.87 23.18
CA ALA A 110 -13.80 -3.86 22.07
C ALA A 110 -13.30 -2.99 20.89
N ASP A 111 -12.63 -1.89 21.18
CA ASP A 111 -12.06 -0.99 20.15
C ASP A 111 -10.95 -1.64 19.33
N GLU A 112 -10.23 -2.62 19.88
CA GLU A 112 -9.23 -3.37 19.12
C GLU A 112 -9.88 -4.21 18.01
N PHE A 113 -11.06 -4.79 18.28
CA PHE A 113 -11.86 -5.51 17.27
C PHE A 113 -12.39 -4.56 16.19
N VAL A 114 -12.93 -3.41 16.59
CA VAL A 114 -13.44 -2.39 15.67
C VAL A 114 -12.32 -1.90 14.77
N ASN A 115 -11.15 -1.59 15.33
CA ASN A 115 -9.97 -1.15 14.57
C ASN A 115 -9.47 -2.24 13.62
N GLY A 116 -9.43 -3.49 14.04
CA GLY A 116 -9.08 -4.63 13.20
C GLY A 116 -10.03 -4.79 12.03
N PHE A 117 -11.33 -4.71 12.28
CA PHE A 117 -12.37 -4.76 11.25
C PHE A 117 -12.25 -3.61 10.25
N ASN A 118 -12.05 -2.38 10.72
CA ASN A 118 -11.85 -1.22 9.87
C ASN A 118 -10.63 -1.38 8.96
N ARG A 119 -9.49 -1.76 9.51
CA ARG A 119 -8.24 -1.90 8.75
C ARG A 119 -8.30 -2.99 7.70
N HIS A 120 -8.82 -4.17 8.07
CA HIS A 120 -8.68 -5.39 7.27
C HIS A 120 -9.90 -5.71 6.42
N LEU A 121 -11.05 -5.09 6.70
CA LEU A 121 -12.25 -5.29 5.91
C LEU A 121 -12.76 -4.00 5.29
N ILE A 122 -13.10 -3.00 6.09
CA ILE A 122 -13.73 -1.78 5.58
C ILE A 122 -12.79 -1.00 4.65
N CYS A 123 -11.54 -0.77 5.06
CA CYS A 123 -10.57 -0.07 4.21
C CYS A 123 -10.25 -0.85 2.94
N ASN A 124 -10.11 -2.17 3.02
CA ASN A 124 -9.88 -3.01 1.84
C ASN A 124 -11.08 -2.99 0.86
N HIS A 125 -12.30 -2.87 1.38
CA HIS A 125 -13.50 -2.72 0.55
C HIS A 125 -13.57 -1.34 -0.12
N ILE A 126 -13.06 -0.29 0.52
CA ILE A 126 -13.06 1.08 -0.01
C ILE A 126 -12.04 1.23 -1.16
N LEU A 127 -10.91 0.56 -1.06
CA LEU A 127 -9.83 0.61 -2.06
C LEU A 127 -10.18 -0.18 -3.32
#